data_6b6dc8df506729933d6574440b6825df
#
_entry.id   6b6dc8df506729933d6574440b6825df
#
_cell.length_a   1.000
_cell.length_b   1.000
_cell.length_c   1.000
_cell.angle_alpha   90.00
_cell.angle_beta   90.00
_cell.angle_gamma   90.00
#
_symmetry.space_group_name_H-M   'P 1'
#
loop_
_entity.id
_entity.type
_entity.pdbx_description
1 polymer ?
#
loop_
_entity_poly.entity_id
_entity_poly.type
_entity_poly.pdbx_seq_one_letter_code
_entity_poly.pdbx_strand_id
1 'polypeptide(L)'
;MKKQEHVVKKVLEDSIAQEMEIEPGDVILEINGNKIVDIFDYQYYIEDEYIEVLVRKPDGDEWLLEIDKDYDEDLGIEFENSLMDDYKSCYNKCIFCFIDQNPPGMRDTIYFKDDDSRLSFLQGNYITLTNMKDEDVDRIIRYHLAPINVSVHTTNPDLRCKMLKNRFAGTIMDRLQKFYDAGIPMNGQIVLCKGINDGDELRRSISDLMGFAPVMESLSVVPVGISDYRDGLFKLEPFDSRDAAEVIDIIEGFQKQAYEKFGTHFVHASDEWYINAGRPMPGAENYDGYTQIENGVGMVRSLCDEFYEALGEIPADDREYTASIVTGVLVYDHIKKLAEEIEKKFKNVKLHVYKIVNDFFGHRITVTGLLTGQDIKKQLQGKELGSRLLLPENTLKCDEEIFLDDMTLDELREALQVEIYIVKSNGADLVNGAIGGNS
;
A
#
# COMPACT_ATOMS: atom_id res chain seq x y z
N MET A 1 13.10 -28.22 -11.12
CA MET A 1 12.43 -26.94 -11.39
C MET A 1 12.27 -26.85 -12.91
N LYS A 2 11.05 -26.65 -13.42
CA LYS A 2 10.89 -26.27 -14.83
C LYS A 2 11.56 -24.91 -14.98
N LYS A 3 12.43 -24.74 -15.97
CA LYS A 3 12.95 -23.40 -16.33
C LYS A 3 11.73 -22.59 -16.75
N GLN A 4 11.49 -21.46 -16.06
CA GLN A 4 10.45 -20.54 -16.47
C GLN A 4 10.93 -19.87 -17.75
N GLU A 5 10.08 -19.85 -18.76
CA GLU A 5 10.37 -19.24 -20.05
C GLU A 5 9.74 -17.84 -20.06
N HIS A 6 10.46 -16.86 -20.53
CA HIS A 6 10.01 -15.46 -20.59
C HIS A 6 9.27 -15.22 -21.91
N VAL A 7 8.02 -15.72 -21.95
CA VAL A 7 7.18 -15.69 -23.14
C VAL A 7 6.60 -14.29 -23.36
N VAL A 8 6.75 -13.78 -24.56
CA VAL A 8 6.16 -12.53 -25.02
C VAL A 8 4.65 -12.72 -25.14
N LYS A 9 3.87 -11.92 -24.40
CA LYS A 9 2.41 -11.91 -24.44
C LYS A 9 1.90 -10.96 -25.51
N LYS A 10 2.51 -9.76 -25.58
CA LYS A 10 2.11 -8.69 -26.48
C LYS A 10 3.32 -7.83 -26.83
N VAL A 11 3.31 -7.31 -28.04
CA VAL A 11 4.25 -6.31 -28.54
C VAL A 11 3.45 -5.03 -28.79
N LEU A 12 3.98 -3.88 -28.32
CA LEU A 12 3.34 -2.58 -28.50
C LEU A 12 3.50 -2.10 -29.95
N GLU A 13 2.50 -1.38 -30.47
CA GLU A 13 2.57 -0.74 -31.76
C GLU A 13 3.67 0.34 -31.79
N ASP A 14 4.36 0.46 -32.91
CA ASP A 14 5.46 1.42 -33.13
C ASP A 14 6.64 1.25 -32.13
N SER A 15 6.83 0.05 -31.58
CA SER A 15 7.92 -0.27 -30.66
C SER A 15 9.13 -0.88 -31.36
N ILE A 16 10.29 -0.85 -30.68
CA ILE A 16 11.52 -1.53 -31.13
C ILE A 16 11.27 -3.03 -31.35
N ALA A 17 10.56 -3.68 -30.43
CA ALA A 17 10.24 -5.10 -30.55
C ALA A 17 9.45 -5.41 -31.83
N GLN A 18 8.52 -4.52 -32.23
CA GLN A 18 7.78 -4.66 -33.49
C GLN A 18 8.70 -4.51 -34.72
N GLU A 19 9.60 -3.51 -34.71
CA GLU A 19 10.58 -3.30 -35.79
C GLU A 19 11.53 -4.49 -35.95
N MET A 20 11.88 -5.13 -34.82
CA MET A 20 12.77 -6.29 -34.76
C MET A 20 12.04 -7.62 -35.00
N GLU A 21 10.78 -7.60 -35.43
CA GLU A 21 9.95 -8.78 -35.73
C GLU A 21 9.79 -9.75 -34.52
N ILE A 22 9.82 -9.20 -33.30
CA ILE A 22 9.44 -9.95 -32.09
C ILE A 22 7.90 -10.06 -32.08
N GLU A 23 7.38 -11.26 -31.83
CA GLU A 23 5.95 -11.55 -31.87
C GLU A 23 5.45 -12.22 -30.59
N PRO A 24 4.16 -12.12 -30.27
CA PRO A 24 3.57 -12.89 -29.18
C PRO A 24 3.83 -14.40 -29.35
N GLY A 25 4.31 -15.06 -28.29
CA GLY A 25 4.74 -16.44 -28.28
C GLY A 25 6.25 -16.65 -28.42
N ASP A 26 7.00 -15.61 -28.77
CA ASP A 26 8.46 -15.64 -28.71
C ASP A 26 8.96 -15.73 -27.25
N VAL A 27 10.16 -16.23 -27.06
CA VAL A 27 10.79 -16.35 -25.74
C VAL A 27 12.09 -15.57 -25.71
N ILE A 28 12.20 -14.59 -24.82
CA ILE A 28 13.45 -13.88 -24.59
C ILE A 28 14.37 -14.75 -23.73
N LEU A 29 15.54 -15.10 -24.24
CA LEU A 29 16.49 -16.00 -23.58
C LEU A 29 17.60 -15.28 -22.84
N GLU A 30 18.26 -14.32 -23.50
CA GLU A 30 19.42 -13.59 -23.00
C GLU A 30 19.42 -12.14 -23.53
N ILE A 31 19.99 -11.22 -22.77
CA ILE A 31 20.31 -9.86 -23.21
C ILE A 31 21.79 -9.62 -22.92
N ASN A 32 22.55 -9.19 -23.93
CA ASN A 32 24.01 -8.98 -23.85
C ASN A 32 24.75 -10.22 -23.31
N GLY A 33 24.32 -11.42 -23.71
CA GLY A 33 24.86 -12.71 -23.23
C GLY A 33 24.54 -13.05 -21.78
N ASN A 34 23.70 -12.24 -21.09
CA ASN A 34 23.26 -12.46 -19.73
C ASN A 34 21.89 -13.12 -19.73
N LYS A 35 21.75 -14.17 -18.89
CA LYS A 35 20.44 -14.81 -18.67
C LYS A 35 19.55 -13.93 -17.82
N ILE A 36 18.30 -13.86 -18.21
CA ILE A 36 17.26 -13.17 -17.46
C ILE A 36 16.73 -14.13 -16.40
N VAL A 37 16.65 -13.67 -15.14
CA VAL A 37 16.04 -14.42 -14.04
C VAL A 37 14.63 -13.89 -13.77
N ASP A 38 14.47 -12.56 -13.77
CA ASP A 38 13.20 -11.89 -13.57
C ASP A 38 13.18 -10.50 -14.23
N ILE A 39 12.11 -9.76 -14.01
CA ILE A 39 11.87 -8.44 -14.60
C ILE A 39 13.00 -7.43 -14.34
N PHE A 40 13.72 -7.52 -13.21
CA PHE A 40 14.80 -6.58 -12.91
C PHE A 40 16.05 -6.83 -13.74
N ASP A 41 16.36 -8.10 -14.05
CA ASP A 41 17.44 -8.37 -15.01
C ASP A 41 17.05 -7.84 -16.39
N TYR A 42 15.80 -8.04 -16.81
CA TYR A 42 15.31 -7.51 -18.08
C TYR A 42 15.46 -5.99 -18.13
N GLN A 43 14.90 -5.27 -17.17
CA GLN A 43 14.98 -3.81 -17.11
C GLN A 43 16.44 -3.31 -17.06
N TYR A 44 17.27 -3.92 -16.24
CA TYR A 44 18.68 -3.51 -16.11
C TYR A 44 19.49 -3.74 -17.39
N TYR A 45 19.28 -4.87 -18.10
CA TYR A 45 20.05 -5.18 -19.28
C TYR A 45 19.56 -4.48 -20.55
N ILE A 46 18.35 -3.94 -20.57
CA ILE A 46 17.89 -3.09 -21.68
C ILE A 46 18.30 -1.63 -21.55
N GLU A 47 18.79 -1.17 -20.40
CA GLU A 47 19.30 0.21 -20.18
C GLU A 47 20.72 0.36 -20.77
N ASP A 48 20.80 0.36 -22.10
CA ASP A 48 22.02 0.61 -22.87
C ASP A 48 21.64 1.16 -24.27
N GLU A 49 22.58 1.86 -24.94
CA GLU A 49 22.39 2.39 -26.30
C GLU A 49 22.52 1.30 -27.38
N TYR A 50 23.22 0.20 -27.07
CA TYR A 50 23.35 -0.98 -27.93
C TYR A 50 23.15 -2.25 -27.12
N ILE A 51 22.22 -3.10 -27.57
CA ILE A 51 21.96 -4.38 -26.91
C ILE A 51 21.87 -5.53 -27.92
N GLU A 52 22.28 -6.72 -27.48
CA GLU A 52 22.09 -7.98 -28.19
C GLU A 52 21.00 -8.80 -27.48
N VAL A 53 19.87 -9.06 -28.15
CA VAL A 53 18.76 -9.83 -27.59
C VAL A 53 18.67 -11.18 -28.27
N LEU A 54 18.83 -12.27 -27.50
CA LEU A 54 18.65 -13.64 -28.01
C LEU A 54 17.17 -14.05 -27.80
N VAL A 55 16.49 -14.27 -28.92
CA VAL A 55 15.06 -14.60 -28.97
C VAL A 55 14.90 -16.00 -29.56
N ARG A 56 14.06 -16.83 -28.93
CA ARG A 56 13.63 -18.12 -29.50
C ARG A 56 12.22 -18.01 -30.04
N LYS A 57 12.07 -18.32 -31.31
CA LYS A 57 10.80 -18.38 -32.03
C LYS A 57 9.97 -19.65 -31.64
N PRO A 58 8.64 -19.68 -31.84
CA PRO A 58 7.80 -20.83 -31.50
C PRO A 58 8.16 -22.11 -32.25
N ASP A 59 8.79 -22.01 -33.43
CA ASP A 59 9.29 -23.15 -34.20
C ASP A 59 10.63 -23.70 -33.68
N GLY A 60 11.27 -23.02 -32.75
CA GLY A 60 12.52 -23.39 -32.09
C GLY A 60 13.75 -22.70 -32.65
N ASP A 61 13.62 -21.89 -33.70
CA ASP A 61 14.75 -21.09 -34.22
C ASP A 61 15.17 -20.02 -33.22
N GLU A 62 16.46 -19.81 -33.09
CA GLU A 62 17.04 -18.78 -32.24
C GLU A 62 17.60 -17.64 -33.08
N TRP A 63 17.15 -16.43 -32.78
CA TRP A 63 17.57 -15.20 -33.45
C TRP A 63 18.35 -14.33 -32.49
N LEU A 64 19.52 -13.86 -32.92
CA LEU A 64 20.27 -12.82 -32.21
C LEU A 64 19.97 -11.48 -32.87
N LEU A 65 19.28 -10.60 -32.15
CA LEU A 65 18.89 -9.28 -32.60
C LEU A 65 19.86 -8.26 -32.06
N GLU A 66 20.48 -7.50 -32.96
CA GLU A 66 21.36 -6.37 -32.62
C GLU A 66 20.51 -5.08 -32.68
N ILE A 67 20.41 -4.35 -31.58
CA ILE A 67 19.49 -3.21 -31.42
C ILE A 67 20.27 -1.97 -30.98
N ASP A 68 20.24 -0.92 -31.84
CA ASP A 68 20.65 0.43 -31.47
C ASP A 68 19.40 1.22 -31.03
N LYS A 69 19.41 1.87 -29.85
CA LYS A 69 18.27 2.59 -29.29
C LYS A 69 18.71 3.72 -28.37
N ASP A 70 17.79 4.57 -27.94
CA ASP A 70 18.08 5.52 -26.86
C ASP A 70 18.26 4.75 -25.53
N TYR A 71 19.14 5.25 -24.65
CA TYR A 71 19.58 4.55 -23.42
C TYR A 71 18.44 4.00 -22.58
N ASP A 72 17.40 4.81 -22.34
CA ASP A 72 16.24 4.51 -21.50
C ASP A 72 14.98 4.09 -22.31
N GLU A 73 15.11 3.87 -23.62
CA GLU A 73 13.99 3.46 -24.46
C GLU A 73 13.62 1.98 -24.21
N ASP A 74 12.34 1.74 -23.92
CA ASP A 74 11.79 0.39 -23.70
C ASP A 74 11.61 -0.36 -25.02
N LEU A 75 11.80 -1.68 -24.99
CA LEU A 75 11.60 -2.51 -26.18
C LEU A 75 10.13 -2.64 -26.61
N GLY A 76 9.18 -2.35 -25.71
CA GLY A 76 7.74 -2.47 -25.97
C GLY A 76 7.21 -3.90 -25.88
N ILE A 77 7.74 -4.68 -24.93
CA ILE A 77 7.35 -6.09 -24.70
C ILE A 77 6.54 -6.22 -23.42
N GLU A 78 5.34 -6.78 -23.50
CA GLU A 78 4.60 -7.29 -22.35
C GLU A 78 4.78 -8.81 -22.24
N PHE A 79 5.16 -9.31 -21.05
CA PHE A 79 5.35 -10.75 -20.80
C PHE A 79 4.08 -11.40 -20.27
N GLU A 80 3.90 -12.72 -20.47
CA GLU A 80 2.79 -13.48 -19.90
C GLU A 80 2.77 -13.40 -18.36
N ASN A 81 3.94 -13.44 -17.73
CA ASN A 81 4.13 -13.15 -16.32
C ASN A 81 4.89 -11.82 -16.15
N SER A 82 4.25 -10.81 -15.58
CA SER A 82 4.83 -9.48 -15.41
C SER A 82 6.10 -9.44 -14.55
N LEU A 83 6.28 -10.41 -13.64
CA LEU A 83 7.52 -10.56 -12.86
C LEU A 83 8.58 -11.41 -13.57
N MET A 84 8.23 -12.07 -14.66
CA MET A 84 9.07 -13.04 -15.39
C MET A 84 9.54 -14.21 -14.52
N ASP A 85 8.97 -14.40 -13.33
CA ASP A 85 9.25 -15.46 -12.36
C ASP A 85 8.04 -15.64 -11.43
N ASP A 86 7.95 -16.77 -10.70
CA ASP A 86 6.88 -17.04 -9.75
C ASP A 86 6.95 -16.07 -8.55
N TYR A 87 5.79 -15.70 -8.00
CA TYR A 87 5.70 -14.91 -6.77
C TYR A 87 6.35 -15.64 -5.59
N LYS A 88 7.14 -14.92 -4.80
CA LYS A 88 7.80 -15.45 -3.60
C LYS A 88 6.91 -15.28 -2.37
N SER A 89 6.32 -16.37 -1.92
CA SER A 89 5.50 -16.37 -0.70
C SER A 89 6.32 -16.20 0.56
N CYS A 90 5.75 -15.52 1.56
CA CYS A 90 6.37 -15.26 2.86
C CYS A 90 6.54 -16.52 3.69
N TYR A 91 7.74 -16.76 4.24
CA TYR A 91 8.04 -17.89 5.15
C TYR A 91 7.82 -17.57 6.63
N ASN A 92 7.50 -16.32 6.98
CA ASN A 92 7.30 -15.90 8.35
C ASN A 92 5.94 -16.38 8.90
N LYS A 93 5.89 -16.50 10.22
CA LYS A 93 4.66 -16.77 10.98
C LYS A 93 4.47 -15.70 12.05
N CYS A 94 4.44 -14.44 11.60
CA CYS A 94 4.39 -13.28 12.47
C CYS A 94 3.23 -13.36 13.45
N ILE A 95 3.49 -13.03 14.73
CA ILE A 95 2.44 -13.03 15.77
C ILE A 95 1.30 -12.07 15.48
N PHE A 96 1.54 -11.09 14.60
CA PHE A 96 0.62 -10.03 14.19
C PHE A 96 0.16 -10.13 12.73
N CYS A 97 0.48 -11.22 12.01
CA CYS A 97 0.13 -11.36 10.60
C CYS A 97 -1.39 -11.20 10.38
N PHE A 98 -1.79 -10.22 9.57
CA PHE A 98 -3.21 -9.98 9.31
C PHE A 98 -3.80 -11.07 8.41
N ILE A 99 -3.01 -11.61 7.48
CA ILE A 99 -3.46 -12.70 6.59
C ILE A 99 -3.86 -13.95 7.38
N ASP A 100 -3.17 -14.25 8.50
CA ASP A 100 -3.52 -15.37 9.39
C ASP A 100 -4.85 -15.15 10.16
N GLN A 101 -5.40 -13.94 10.12
CA GLN A 101 -6.63 -13.52 10.77
C GLN A 101 -7.80 -13.37 9.79
N ASN A 102 -7.66 -13.79 8.54
CA ASN A 102 -8.75 -13.80 7.59
C ASN A 102 -9.73 -14.94 7.90
N PRO A 103 -11.04 -14.71 7.74
CA PRO A 103 -12.03 -15.76 7.89
C PRO A 103 -11.82 -16.88 6.86
N PRO A 104 -12.18 -18.14 7.18
CA PRO A 104 -12.06 -19.25 6.24
C PRO A 104 -13.09 -19.13 5.09
N GLY A 105 -12.73 -19.67 3.91
CA GLY A 105 -13.65 -19.78 2.77
C GLY A 105 -13.72 -18.54 1.87
N MET A 106 -12.77 -17.62 1.98
CA MET A 106 -12.58 -16.52 1.04
C MET A 106 -11.78 -16.99 -0.19
N ARG A 107 -11.70 -16.16 -1.24
CA ARG A 107 -10.87 -16.45 -2.43
C ARG A 107 -9.39 -16.65 -2.08
N ASP A 108 -8.72 -17.53 -2.79
CA ASP A 108 -7.33 -17.95 -2.49
C ASP A 108 -6.33 -16.79 -2.44
N THR A 109 -6.54 -15.74 -3.25
CA THR A 109 -5.66 -14.57 -3.31
C THR A 109 -5.56 -13.82 -1.98
N ILE A 110 -6.59 -13.86 -1.12
CA ILE A 110 -6.61 -13.20 0.19
C ILE A 110 -5.69 -13.90 1.19
N TYR A 111 -5.42 -15.19 1.00
CA TYR A 111 -4.55 -15.96 1.88
C TYR A 111 -3.09 -15.98 1.41
N PHE A 112 -2.80 -15.35 0.28
CA PHE A 112 -1.43 -15.26 -0.20
C PHE A 112 -0.63 -14.28 0.67
N LYS A 113 0.46 -14.78 1.25
CA LYS A 113 1.38 -13.96 2.05
C LYS A 113 2.51 -13.49 1.17
N ASP A 114 2.51 -12.22 0.86
CA ASP A 114 3.58 -11.60 0.10
C ASP A 114 4.78 -11.25 0.99
N ASP A 115 6.00 -11.55 0.50
CA ASP A 115 7.29 -11.06 0.99
C ASP A 115 8.29 -11.07 -0.17
N ASP A 116 7.81 -10.74 -1.35
CA ASP A 116 8.60 -10.68 -2.58
C ASP A 116 9.26 -9.31 -2.72
N SER A 117 10.58 -9.27 -2.70
CA SER A 117 11.33 -8.01 -2.80
C SER A 117 11.06 -7.22 -4.08
N ARG A 118 10.65 -7.89 -5.17
CA ARG A 118 10.32 -7.22 -6.42
C ARG A 118 9.10 -6.30 -6.28
N LEU A 119 8.12 -6.73 -5.49
CA LEU A 119 6.91 -5.93 -5.24
C LEU A 119 7.18 -4.70 -4.37
N SER A 120 8.28 -4.68 -3.63
CA SER A 120 8.71 -3.46 -2.94
C SER A 120 9.01 -2.33 -3.92
N PHE A 121 9.70 -2.63 -5.01
CA PHE A 121 10.05 -1.63 -6.03
C PHE A 121 8.93 -1.35 -7.02
N LEU A 122 8.15 -2.37 -7.38
CA LEU A 122 7.09 -2.25 -8.41
C LEU A 122 5.77 -1.71 -7.86
N GLN A 123 5.45 -1.98 -6.60
CA GLN A 123 4.15 -1.68 -5.99
C GLN A 123 4.25 -0.98 -4.63
N GLY A 124 5.45 -0.70 -4.15
CA GLY A 124 5.64 -0.07 -2.83
C GLY A 124 5.43 -1.01 -1.63
N ASN A 125 5.36 -2.34 -1.83
CA ASN A 125 5.11 -3.29 -0.76
C ASN A 125 6.22 -3.30 0.28
N TYR A 126 5.85 -3.43 1.57
CA TYR A 126 6.77 -3.55 2.68
C TYR A 126 7.20 -5.00 2.89
N ILE A 127 8.48 -5.28 2.76
CA ILE A 127 9.06 -6.63 2.87
C ILE A 127 9.89 -6.81 4.13
N THR A 128 9.98 -8.04 4.62
CA THR A 128 10.68 -8.34 5.88
C THR A 128 12.18 -8.53 5.71
N LEU A 129 12.69 -8.62 4.50
CA LEU A 129 14.06 -9.02 4.13
C LEU A 129 14.44 -10.45 4.54
N THR A 130 13.54 -11.24 5.15
CA THR A 130 13.86 -12.60 5.63
C THR A 130 13.81 -13.64 4.52
N ASN A 131 13.10 -13.37 3.42
CA ASN A 131 13.02 -14.23 2.24
C ASN A 131 14.20 -14.06 1.28
N MET A 132 15.00 -13.02 1.46
CA MET A 132 16.11 -12.66 0.59
C MET A 132 17.38 -13.41 0.96
N LYS A 133 18.13 -13.84 -0.04
CA LYS A 133 19.50 -14.30 0.09
C LYS A 133 20.47 -13.12 -0.03
N ASP A 134 21.75 -13.36 0.26
CA ASP A 134 22.77 -12.32 0.11
C ASP A 134 22.94 -11.92 -1.36
N GLU A 135 22.79 -12.87 -2.30
CA GLU A 135 22.82 -12.59 -3.74
C GLU A 135 21.69 -11.63 -4.18
N ASP A 136 20.49 -11.74 -3.56
CA ASP A 136 19.37 -10.82 -3.84
C ASP A 136 19.71 -9.40 -3.36
N VAL A 137 20.35 -9.27 -2.18
CA VAL A 137 20.82 -7.96 -1.65
C VAL A 137 21.89 -7.36 -2.55
N ASP A 138 22.88 -8.17 -2.94
CA ASP A 138 23.98 -7.72 -3.82
C ASP A 138 23.46 -7.28 -5.20
N ARG A 139 22.39 -7.92 -5.69
CA ARG A 139 21.73 -7.57 -6.95
C ARG A 139 20.97 -6.24 -6.85
N ILE A 140 20.21 -6.01 -5.77
CA ILE A 140 19.56 -4.72 -5.53
C ILE A 140 20.57 -3.59 -5.51
N ILE A 141 21.71 -3.79 -4.83
CA ILE A 141 22.78 -2.80 -4.77
C ILE A 141 23.38 -2.57 -6.16
N ARG A 142 23.67 -3.64 -6.90
CA ARG A 142 24.25 -3.55 -8.26
C ARG A 142 23.34 -2.79 -9.23
N TYR A 143 22.05 -3.07 -9.19
CA TYR A 143 21.06 -2.45 -10.08
C TYR A 143 20.55 -1.10 -9.54
N HIS A 144 21.02 -0.71 -8.37
CA HIS A 144 20.61 0.51 -7.68
C HIS A 144 19.08 0.66 -7.55
N LEU A 145 18.40 -0.46 -7.28
CA LEU A 145 16.93 -0.48 -7.14
C LEU A 145 16.52 0.26 -5.87
N ALA A 146 15.64 1.27 -6.02
CA ALA A 146 15.24 2.17 -4.94
C ALA A 146 13.84 2.77 -5.18
N PRO A 147 13.13 3.22 -4.11
CA PRO A 147 13.42 2.92 -2.70
C PRO A 147 13.03 1.47 -2.32
N ILE A 148 13.68 0.92 -1.28
CA ILE A 148 13.26 -0.34 -0.69
C ILE A 148 12.43 -0.09 0.57
N ASN A 149 11.22 -0.68 0.65
CA ASN A 149 10.32 -0.54 1.76
C ASN A 149 10.45 -1.75 2.72
N VAL A 150 10.81 -1.49 3.97
CA VAL A 150 11.23 -2.54 4.91
C VAL A 150 10.32 -2.63 6.13
N SER A 151 9.70 -3.79 6.33
CA SER A 151 8.99 -4.17 7.55
C SER A 151 9.99 -4.51 8.67
N VAL A 152 10.33 -3.52 9.49
CA VAL A 152 11.35 -3.65 10.54
C VAL A 152 10.77 -4.24 11.82
N HIS A 153 9.73 -3.66 12.34
CA HIS A 153 8.98 -3.96 13.57
C HIS A 153 9.78 -3.77 14.87
N THR A 154 11.04 -4.17 14.91
CA THR A 154 11.99 -3.90 16.00
C THR A 154 13.42 -4.14 15.52
N THR A 155 14.38 -3.38 16.06
CA THR A 155 15.82 -3.55 15.84
C THR A 155 16.45 -4.57 16.78
N ASN A 156 15.73 -4.99 17.84
CA ASN A 156 16.17 -6.02 18.75
C ASN A 156 16.14 -7.40 18.05
N PRO A 157 17.31 -8.04 17.81
CA PRO A 157 17.37 -9.26 17.01
C PRO A 157 16.60 -10.42 17.62
N ASP A 158 16.65 -10.59 18.94
CA ASP A 158 15.96 -11.68 19.63
C ASP A 158 14.44 -11.46 19.63
N LEU A 159 14.00 -10.23 19.86
CA LEU A 159 12.59 -9.89 19.81
C LEU A 159 12.04 -10.04 18.40
N ARG A 160 12.79 -9.60 17.39
CA ARG A 160 12.36 -9.73 15.99
C ARG A 160 12.21 -11.19 15.59
N CYS A 161 13.14 -12.07 15.97
CA CYS A 161 13.00 -13.52 15.74
C CYS A 161 11.74 -14.09 16.39
N LYS A 162 11.38 -13.62 17.59
CA LYS A 162 10.15 -14.04 18.28
C LYS A 162 8.89 -13.51 17.59
N MET A 163 8.88 -12.24 17.19
CA MET A 163 7.74 -11.59 16.54
C MET A 163 7.43 -12.21 15.18
N LEU A 164 8.45 -12.47 14.36
CA LEU A 164 8.29 -13.05 13.02
C LEU A 164 8.24 -14.60 13.05
N LYS A 165 8.52 -15.21 14.20
CA LYS A 165 8.72 -16.67 14.34
C LYS A 165 9.69 -17.22 13.29
N ASN A 166 10.76 -16.48 13.04
CA ASN A 166 11.79 -16.79 12.05
C ASN A 166 13.17 -16.55 12.67
N ARG A 167 13.98 -17.60 12.77
CA ARG A 167 15.33 -17.54 13.35
C ARG A 167 16.32 -16.64 12.58
N PHE A 168 16.04 -16.34 11.31
CA PHE A 168 16.87 -15.48 10.46
C PHE A 168 16.48 -14.01 10.54
N ALA A 169 15.39 -13.67 11.21
CA ALA A 169 14.88 -12.31 11.28
C ALA A 169 15.78 -11.34 12.06
N GLY A 170 16.68 -11.86 12.89
CA GLY A 170 17.58 -11.07 13.73
C GLY A 170 18.70 -10.31 12.96
N THR A 171 18.92 -10.61 11.68
CA THR A 171 19.99 -10.00 10.86
C THR A 171 19.57 -8.69 10.20
N ILE A 172 18.45 -8.10 10.62
CA ILE A 172 17.89 -6.93 9.96
C ILE A 172 18.87 -5.75 9.90
N MET A 173 19.54 -5.44 11.00
CA MET A 173 20.46 -4.31 11.08
C MET A 173 21.65 -4.47 10.13
N ASP A 174 22.19 -5.68 9.97
CA ASP A 174 23.28 -5.95 9.03
C ASP A 174 22.84 -5.73 7.57
N ARG A 175 21.59 -6.06 7.24
CA ARG A 175 21.03 -5.83 5.89
C ARG A 175 20.76 -4.37 5.61
N LEU A 176 20.19 -3.65 6.59
CA LEU A 176 20.00 -2.19 6.48
C LEU A 176 21.34 -1.46 6.35
N GLN A 177 22.39 -1.93 7.06
CA GLN A 177 23.73 -1.36 6.93
C GLN A 177 24.29 -1.52 5.51
N LYS A 178 24.09 -2.70 4.89
CA LYS A 178 24.54 -2.91 3.49
C LYS A 178 23.85 -1.92 2.52
N PHE A 179 22.55 -1.70 2.66
CA PHE A 179 21.82 -0.72 1.83
C PHE A 179 22.26 0.71 2.12
N TYR A 180 22.46 1.04 3.39
CA TYR A 180 22.99 2.35 3.80
C TYR A 180 24.37 2.65 3.20
N ASP A 181 25.29 1.69 3.32
CA ASP A 181 26.67 1.83 2.79
C ASP A 181 26.67 1.96 1.26
N ALA A 182 25.69 1.39 0.57
CA ALA A 182 25.49 1.48 -0.87
C ALA A 182 24.68 2.71 -1.30
N GLY A 183 24.15 3.50 -0.35
CA GLY A 183 23.31 4.68 -0.64
C GLY A 183 21.93 4.34 -1.22
N ILE A 184 21.41 3.14 -0.98
CA ILE A 184 20.08 2.73 -1.43
C ILE A 184 19.00 3.36 -0.52
N PRO A 185 18.14 4.25 -1.03
CA PRO A 185 17.01 4.82 -0.29
C PRO A 185 16.11 3.75 0.34
N MET A 186 15.72 3.97 1.60
CA MET A 186 14.91 3.02 2.36
C MET A 186 13.73 3.72 3.04
N ASN A 187 12.58 3.03 3.13
CA ASN A 187 11.49 3.39 4.02
C ASN A 187 11.25 2.26 5.02
N GLY A 188 11.01 2.62 6.27
CA GLY A 188 10.77 1.66 7.35
C GLY A 188 9.31 1.62 7.79
N GLN A 189 8.88 0.46 8.29
CA GLN A 189 7.57 0.30 8.92
C GLN A 189 7.70 -0.50 10.21
N ILE A 190 6.99 -0.05 11.26
CA ILE A 190 6.82 -0.75 12.52
C ILE A 190 5.34 -1.04 12.74
N VAL A 191 4.94 -2.31 12.69
CA VAL A 191 3.64 -2.74 13.23
C VAL A 191 3.81 -2.88 14.74
N LEU A 192 3.14 -1.99 15.49
CA LEU A 192 3.28 -1.91 16.94
C LEU A 192 2.31 -2.86 17.64
N CYS A 193 2.82 -3.67 18.56
CA CYS A 193 2.08 -4.64 19.35
C CYS A 193 2.23 -4.30 20.85
N LYS A 194 1.11 -4.01 21.52
CA LYS A 194 1.08 -3.61 22.93
C LYS A 194 1.77 -4.64 23.84
N GLY A 195 2.67 -4.16 24.69
CA GLY A 195 3.44 -4.98 25.65
C GLY A 195 4.52 -5.86 24.99
N ILE A 196 4.85 -5.65 23.71
CA ILE A 196 5.82 -6.47 22.97
C ILE A 196 6.95 -5.60 22.41
N ASN A 197 6.66 -4.71 21.46
CA ASN A 197 7.66 -3.83 20.84
C ASN A 197 7.34 -2.34 21.00
N ASP A 198 6.46 -2.01 21.94
CA ASP A 198 6.10 -0.65 22.36
C ASP A 198 7.06 -0.08 23.44
N GLY A 199 6.76 1.10 23.96
CA GLY A 199 7.52 1.74 25.02
C GLY A 199 9.01 1.89 24.72
N ASP A 200 9.86 1.28 25.53
CA ASP A 200 11.33 1.38 25.38
C ASP A 200 11.87 0.66 24.14
N GLU A 201 11.22 -0.43 23.71
CA GLU A 201 11.61 -1.10 22.46
C GLU A 201 11.28 -0.24 21.23
N LEU A 202 10.18 0.50 21.24
CA LEU A 202 9.86 1.48 20.20
C LEU A 202 10.92 2.60 20.19
N ARG A 203 11.25 3.19 21.35
CA ARG A 203 12.29 4.22 21.47
C ARG A 203 13.63 3.73 20.93
N ARG A 204 14.03 2.52 21.29
CA ARG A 204 15.24 1.88 20.80
C ARG A 204 15.22 1.75 19.28
N SER A 205 14.13 1.18 18.74
CA SER A 205 14.03 0.93 17.30
C SER A 205 14.06 2.23 16.49
N ILE A 206 13.34 3.29 16.93
CA ILE A 206 13.40 4.59 16.26
C ILE A 206 14.82 5.18 16.33
N SER A 207 15.47 5.14 17.50
CA SER A 207 16.82 5.66 17.68
C SER A 207 17.84 4.96 16.79
N ASP A 208 17.79 3.62 16.72
CA ASP A 208 18.69 2.83 15.89
C ASP A 208 18.48 3.13 14.39
N LEU A 209 17.21 3.18 13.95
CA LEU A 209 16.86 3.44 12.54
C LEU A 209 17.17 4.88 12.11
N MET A 210 17.01 5.86 13.01
CA MET A 210 17.40 7.25 12.76
C MET A 210 18.91 7.39 12.50
N GLY A 211 19.71 6.40 12.90
CA GLY A 211 21.13 6.32 12.57
C GLY A 211 21.40 6.12 11.07
N PHE A 212 20.43 5.63 10.30
CA PHE A 212 20.54 5.47 8.84
C PHE A 212 20.02 6.67 8.05
N ALA A 213 19.47 7.71 8.71
CA ALA A 213 19.06 8.92 8.02
C ALA A 213 20.29 9.69 7.46
N PRO A 214 20.22 10.33 6.26
CA PRO A 214 19.03 10.48 5.43
C PRO A 214 18.77 9.35 4.41
N VAL A 215 19.61 8.31 4.34
CA VAL A 215 19.40 7.19 3.39
C VAL A 215 18.14 6.40 3.72
N MET A 216 17.85 6.17 5.01
CA MET A 216 16.50 5.84 5.42
C MET A 216 15.70 7.14 5.48
N GLU A 217 14.80 7.31 4.51
CA GLU A 217 14.07 8.55 4.30
C GLU A 217 12.94 8.75 5.31
N SER A 218 12.26 7.65 5.65
CA SER A 218 11.10 7.71 6.55
C SER A 218 10.85 6.41 7.31
N LEU A 219 10.11 6.53 8.43
CA LEU A 219 9.68 5.41 9.26
C LEU A 219 8.22 5.61 9.66
N SER A 220 7.33 4.67 9.35
CA SER A 220 5.96 4.65 9.84
C SER A 220 5.78 3.74 11.05
N VAL A 221 4.93 4.15 11.99
CA VAL A 221 4.50 3.35 13.14
C VAL A 221 2.99 3.20 13.06
N VAL A 222 2.54 1.96 12.84
CA VAL A 222 1.11 1.63 12.68
C VAL A 222 0.66 0.67 13.79
N PRO A 223 -0.56 0.77 14.32
CA PRO A 223 -1.06 -0.18 15.30
C PRO A 223 -1.35 -1.53 14.65
N VAL A 224 -1.22 -2.60 15.42
CA VAL A 224 -1.58 -3.94 14.95
C VAL A 224 -3.08 -4.07 14.77
N GLY A 225 -3.51 -4.54 13.60
CA GLY A 225 -4.90 -4.93 13.33
C GLY A 225 -5.26 -6.23 14.05
N ILE A 226 -6.41 -6.26 14.74
CA ILE A 226 -6.88 -7.42 15.52
C ILE A 226 -8.30 -7.74 15.06
N SER A 227 -8.46 -8.81 14.25
CA SER A 227 -9.77 -9.32 13.86
C SER A 227 -10.33 -10.30 14.90
N ASP A 228 -11.59 -10.72 14.72
CA ASP A 228 -12.22 -11.75 15.55
C ASP A 228 -11.75 -13.18 15.21
N TYR A 229 -11.02 -13.38 14.10
CA TYR A 229 -10.51 -14.69 13.65
C TYR A 229 -9.11 -14.99 14.18
N ARG A 230 -8.95 -14.95 15.51
CA ARG A 230 -7.65 -15.17 16.16
C ARG A 230 -7.55 -16.44 16.99
N ASP A 231 -8.46 -17.36 16.83
CA ASP A 231 -8.44 -18.63 17.56
C ASP A 231 -7.17 -19.43 17.23
N GLY A 232 -6.44 -19.81 18.26
CA GLY A 232 -5.16 -20.53 18.15
C GLY A 232 -3.95 -19.65 17.75
N LEU A 233 -4.13 -18.36 17.46
CA LEU A 233 -3.05 -17.41 17.22
C LEU A 233 -2.50 -16.80 18.51
N PHE A 234 -1.34 -16.16 18.41
CA PHE A 234 -0.72 -15.45 19.53
C PHE A 234 -1.66 -14.36 20.06
N LYS A 235 -1.88 -14.33 21.39
CA LYS A 235 -2.76 -13.35 22.01
C LYS A 235 -2.12 -11.96 21.94
N LEU A 236 -2.82 -11.03 21.27
CA LEU A 236 -2.47 -9.61 21.20
C LEU A 236 -3.49 -8.78 21.98
N GLU A 237 -3.06 -7.66 22.50
CA GLU A 237 -3.89 -6.70 23.19
C GLU A 237 -4.07 -5.44 22.35
N PRO A 238 -5.28 -4.87 22.25
CA PRO A 238 -5.49 -3.61 21.54
C PRO A 238 -4.92 -2.44 22.37
N PHE A 239 -4.52 -1.39 21.68
CA PHE A 239 -4.17 -0.13 22.32
C PHE A 239 -5.43 0.64 22.67
N ASP A 240 -5.42 1.29 23.85
CA ASP A 240 -6.46 2.23 24.23
C ASP A 240 -6.05 3.70 23.92
N SER A 241 -6.92 4.65 24.23
CA SER A 241 -6.67 6.08 23.97
C SER A 241 -5.45 6.63 24.70
N ARG A 242 -5.13 6.13 25.90
CA ARG A 242 -3.94 6.55 26.66
C ARG A 242 -2.69 5.98 26.03
N ASP A 243 -2.72 4.69 25.69
CA ASP A 243 -1.61 4.04 24.98
C ASP A 243 -1.29 4.78 23.67
N ALA A 244 -2.32 5.13 22.91
CA ALA A 244 -2.17 5.89 21.66
C ALA A 244 -1.52 7.25 21.88
N ALA A 245 -1.91 7.96 22.95
CA ALA A 245 -1.31 9.23 23.31
C ALA A 245 0.17 9.09 23.70
N GLU A 246 0.54 8.01 24.43
CA GLU A 246 1.93 7.72 24.79
C GLU A 246 2.79 7.40 23.55
N VAL A 247 2.25 6.68 22.58
CA VAL A 247 2.93 6.39 21.30
C VAL A 247 3.20 7.68 20.53
N ILE A 248 2.20 8.57 20.44
CA ILE A 248 2.36 9.88 19.77
C ILE A 248 3.45 10.70 20.49
N ASP A 249 3.44 10.77 21.82
CA ASP A 249 4.45 11.52 22.59
C ASP A 249 5.88 11.00 22.32
N ILE A 250 6.05 9.68 22.17
CA ILE A 250 7.33 9.07 21.78
C ILE A 250 7.74 9.56 20.39
N ILE A 251 6.85 9.42 19.42
CA ILE A 251 7.12 9.74 18.01
C ILE A 251 7.43 11.22 17.84
N GLU A 252 6.59 12.12 18.38
CA GLU A 252 6.79 13.58 18.28
C GLU A 252 8.10 14.01 18.95
N GLY A 253 8.51 13.33 20.04
CA GLY A 253 9.80 13.55 20.67
C GLY A 253 10.99 13.23 19.75
N PHE A 254 10.90 12.18 18.94
CA PHE A 254 11.92 11.84 17.93
C PHE A 254 11.81 12.71 16.67
N GLN A 255 10.62 13.08 16.24
CA GLN A 255 10.40 14.01 15.12
C GLN A 255 11.13 15.32 15.35
N LYS A 256 11.01 15.89 16.55
CA LYS A 256 11.73 17.13 16.92
C LYS A 256 13.24 16.95 16.78
N GLN A 257 13.81 15.84 17.28
CA GLN A 257 15.24 15.56 17.20
C GLN A 257 15.70 15.36 15.76
N ALA A 258 14.88 14.64 14.95
CA ALA A 258 15.16 14.39 13.55
C ALA A 258 15.14 15.69 12.74
N TYR A 259 14.12 16.54 12.97
CA TYR A 259 14.00 17.83 12.30
C TYR A 259 15.17 18.77 12.60
N GLU A 260 15.61 18.85 13.87
CA GLU A 260 16.78 19.64 14.28
C GLU A 260 18.07 19.15 13.60
N LYS A 261 18.16 17.84 13.31
CA LYS A 261 19.39 17.22 12.77
C LYS A 261 19.42 17.09 11.25
N PHE A 262 18.28 16.78 10.65
CA PHE A 262 18.18 16.39 9.24
C PHE A 262 17.27 17.31 8.42
N GLY A 263 16.43 18.14 9.05
CA GLY A 263 15.41 18.96 8.38
C GLY A 263 14.17 18.19 7.92
N THR A 264 14.01 16.94 8.36
CA THR A 264 12.84 16.09 8.13
C THR A 264 12.36 15.50 9.45
N HIS A 265 11.08 15.11 9.53
CA HIS A 265 10.52 14.51 10.75
C HIS A 265 10.91 13.04 10.92
N PHE A 266 11.25 12.36 9.82
CA PHE A 266 11.74 10.99 9.75
C PHE A 266 10.74 9.92 10.18
N VAL A 267 10.21 9.98 11.43
CA VAL A 267 9.28 8.98 11.99
C VAL A 267 7.87 9.53 12.09
N HIS A 268 6.88 8.78 11.65
CA HIS A 268 5.50 9.22 11.58
C HIS A 268 4.55 8.23 12.26
N ALA A 269 3.63 8.75 13.07
CA ALA A 269 2.48 8.00 13.56
C ALA A 269 1.39 7.95 12.49
N SER A 270 0.77 6.78 12.28
CA SER A 270 -0.41 6.70 11.43
C SER A 270 -1.58 7.52 12.00
N ASP A 271 -2.50 7.93 11.14
CA ASP A 271 -3.67 8.73 11.51
C ASP A 271 -4.52 8.05 12.59
N GLU A 272 -4.54 6.73 12.60
CA GLU A 272 -5.25 5.93 13.60
C GLU A 272 -4.80 6.25 15.03
N TRP A 273 -3.52 6.52 15.25
CA TRP A 273 -3.03 6.91 16.58
C TRP A 273 -3.64 8.23 17.05
N TYR A 274 -3.67 9.24 16.18
CA TYR A 274 -4.24 10.57 16.51
C TYR A 274 -5.72 10.48 16.77
N ILE A 275 -6.47 9.72 15.93
CA ILE A 275 -7.91 9.53 16.10
C ILE A 275 -8.22 8.81 17.41
N ASN A 276 -7.51 7.70 17.70
CA ASN A 276 -7.73 6.92 18.92
C ASN A 276 -7.34 7.67 20.18
N ALA A 277 -6.33 8.55 20.12
CA ALA A 277 -5.94 9.43 21.22
C ALA A 277 -6.88 10.64 21.38
N GLY A 278 -7.75 10.91 20.40
CA GLY A 278 -8.56 12.13 20.37
C GLY A 278 -7.73 13.40 20.17
N ARG A 279 -6.54 13.30 19.55
CA ARG A 279 -5.65 14.42 19.25
C ARG A 279 -5.92 14.99 17.85
N PRO A 280 -5.68 16.29 17.62
CA PRO A 280 -5.78 16.86 16.29
C PRO A 280 -4.72 16.27 15.36
N MET A 281 -5.06 16.15 14.06
CA MET A 281 -4.09 15.78 13.03
C MET A 281 -3.00 16.85 12.91
N PRO A 282 -1.72 16.45 12.73
CA PRO A 282 -0.65 17.39 12.41
C PRO A 282 -0.94 18.23 11.15
N GLY A 283 -0.25 19.35 10.99
CA GLY A 283 -0.28 20.11 9.74
C GLY A 283 0.46 19.40 8.61
N ALA A 284 0.18 19.76 7.36
CA ALA A 284 0.77 19.13 6.15
C ALA A 284 2.31 19.13 6.17
N GLU A 285 2.89 20.20 6.75
CA GLU A 285 4.33 20.38 6.88
C GLU A 285 5.03 19.28 7.74
N ASN A 286 4.27 18.56 8.57
CA ASN A 286 4.82 17.52 9.45
C ASN A 286 4.88 16.13 8.80
N TYR A 287 4.44 15.99 7.53
CA TYR A 287 4.40 14.70 6.85
C TYR A 287 5.49 14.52 5.78
N ASP A 288 6.43 15.50 5.65
CA ASP A 288 7.59 15.44 4.75
C ASP A 288 7.24 15.01 3.29
N GLY A 289 6.11 15.54 2.76
CA GLY A 289 5.63 15.18 1.42
C GLY A 289 4.81 13.89 1.36
N TYR A 290 4.34 13.38 2.49
CA TYR A 290 3.46 12.20 2.57
C TYR A 290 4.09 10.88 2.09
N THR A 291 5.39 10.70 2.32
CA THR A 291 6.15 9.51 1.92
C THR A 291 5.60 8.19 2.48
N GLN A 292 4.80 8.25 3.53
CA GLN A 292 4.21 7.09 4.22
C GLN A 292 2.67 7.01 4.09
N ILE A 293 2.09 7.65 3.07
CA ILE A 293 0.62 7.74 2.93
C ILE A 293 -0.04 6.37 2.83
N GLU A 294 0.57 5.41 2.14
CA GLU A 294 0.06 4.04 2.02
C GLU A 294 0.01 3.27 3.36
N ASN A 295 0.76 3.74 4.36
CA ASN A 295 0.70 3.24 5.74
C ASN A 295 -0.32 3.99 6.61
N GLY A 296 -1.21 4.77 6.01
CA GLY A 296 -2.22 5.54 6.72
C GLY A 296 -1.63 6.74 7.48
N VAL A 297 -0.53 7.31 7.00
CA VAL A 297 0.14 8.48 7.58
C VAL A 297 -0.23 9.73 6.79
N GLY A 298 -1.04 10.61 7.38
CA GLY A 298 -1.43 11.88 6.77
C GLY A 298 -2.56 11.79 5.74
N MET A 299 -3.19 10.62 5.57
CA MET A 299 -4.32 10.45 4.64
C MET A 299 -5.48 11.39 4.98
N VAL A 300 -5.82 11.53 6.27
CA VAL A 300 -6.91 12.42 6.71
C VAL A 300 -6.54 13.88 6.47
N ARG A 301 -5.28 14.27 6.68
CA ARG A 301 -4.81 15.62 6.41
C ARG A 301 -4.88 15.94 4.92
N SER A 302 -4.30 15.09 4.06
CA SER A 302 -4.32 15.27 2.60
C SER A 302 -5.75 15.38 2.08
N LEU A 303 -6.63 14.44 2.48
CA LEU A 303 -8.06 14.47 2.13
C LEU A 303 -8.73 15.80 2.51
N CYS A 304 -8.47 16.28 3.74
CA CYS A 304 -9.06 17.55 4.21
C CYS A 304 -8.54 18.74 3.41
N ASP A 305 -7.24 18.84 3.18
CA ASP A 305 -6.62 19.98 2.50
C ASP A 305 -7.12 20.05 1.04
N GLU A 306 -7.10 18.94 0.31
CA GLU A 306 -7.65 18.84 -1.05
C GLU A 306 -9.17 19.13 -1.10
N PHE A 307 -9.92 18.65 -0.09
CA PHE A 307 -11.34 18.91 0.03
C PHE A 307 -11.64 20.40 0.17
N TYR A 308 -10.93 21.11 1.07
CA TYR A 308 -11.19 22.53 1.28
C TYR A 308 -10.74 23.38 0.09
N GLU A 309 -9.67 23.00 -0.59
CA GLU A 309 -9.24 23.63 -1.84
C GLU A 309 -10.31 23.48 -2.91
N ALA A 310 -10.73 22.26 -3.23
CA ALA A 310 -11.75 22.00 -4.23
C ALA A 310 -13.11 22.64 -3.88
N LEU A 311 -13.53 22.53 -2.61
CA LEU A 311 -14.76 23.18 -2.18
C LEU A 311 -14.66 24.71 -2.32
N GLY A 312 -13.49 25.30 -2.10
CA GLY A 312 -13.24 26.74 -2.23
C GLY A 312 -13.45 27.24 -3.66
N GLU A 313 -13.04 26.47 -4.65
CA GLU A 313 -13.10 26.83 -6.06
C GLU A 313 -14.51 26.80 -6.69
N ILE A 314 -15.43 26.00 -6.15
CA ILE A 314 -16.76 25.82 -6.71
C ILE A 314 -17.70 26.93 -6.19
N PRO A 315 -18.30 27.77 -7.04
CA PRO A 315 -19.27 28.77 -6.61
C PRO A 315 -20.51 28.13 -5.96
N ALA A 316 -21.03 28.75 -4.89
CA ALA A 316 -22.31 28.34 -4.31
C ALA A 316 -23.45 28.56 -5.31
N ASP A 317 -24.37 27.63 -5.38
CA ASP A 317 -25.57 27.69 -6.21
C ASP A 317 -26.78 27.06 -5.50
N ASP A 318 -27.94 27.06 -6.15
CA ASP A 318 -29.20 26.57 -5.62
C ASP A 318 -29.49 25.10 -6.02
N ARG A 319 -28.43 24.31 -6.34
CA ARG A 319 -28.59 22.90 -6.71
C ARG A 319 -29.33 22.13 -5.62
N GLU A 320 -30.28 21.30 -6.03
CA GLU A 320 -30.97 20.37 -5.15
C GLU A 320 -30.36 18.97 -5.35
N TYR A 321 -29.76 18.42 -4.33
CA TYR A 321 -29.13 17.10 -4.39
C TYR A 321 -29.13 16.41 -3.04
N THR A 322 -29.43 15.11 -3.04
CA THR A 322 -29.33 14.27 -1.84
C THR A 322 -28.50 13.05 -2.16
N ALA A 323 -27.46 12.82 -1.39
CA ALA A 323 -26.59 11.66 -1.55
C ALA A 323 -26.21 11.07 -0.19
N SER A 324 -25.64 9.89 -0.24
CA SER A 324 -25.13 9.19 0.95
C SER A 324 -23.65 8.92 0.80
N ILE A 325 -22.92 8.94 1.92
CA ILE A 325 -21.48 8.65 1.99
C ILE A 325 -21.28 7.48 2.95
N VAL A 326 -20.58 6.44 2.49
CA VAL A 326 -20.19 5.29 3.32
C VAL A 326 -18.78 5.51 3.87
N THR A 327 -18.58 5.20 5.15
CA THR A 327 -17.27 5.25 5.77
C THR A 327 -17.15 4.28 6.94
N GLY A 328 -15.93 3.87 7.28
CA GLY A 328 -15.66 3.08 8.48
C GLY A 328 -15.81 3.89 9.77
N VAL A 329 -15.74 3.19 10.89
CA VAL A 329 -15.92 3.79 12.22
C VAL A 329 -14.82 4.81 12.52
N LEU A 330 -13.56 4.52 12.11
CA LEU A 330 -12.38 5.31 12.45
C LEU A 330 -12.51 6.77 12.01
N VAL A 331 -12.83 7.00 10.76
CA VAL A 331 -12.83 8.35 10.17
C VAL A 331 -14.23 8.98 10.06
N TYR A 332 -15.26 8.34 10.62
CA TYR A 332 -16.64 8.79 10.51
C TYR A 332 -16.84 10.27 10.90
N ASP A 333 -16.30 10.70 12.04
CA ASP A 333 -16.47 12.07 12.51
C ASP A 333 -15.77 13.10 11.62
N HIS A 334 -14.68 12.73 10.94
CA HIS A 334 -14.00 13.57 9.95
C HIS A 334 -14.85 13.71 8.69
N ILE A 335 -15.30 12.60 8.11
CA ILE A 335 -16.14 12.61 6.90
C ILE A 335 -17.47 13.36 7.15
N LYS A 336 -18.07 13.17 8.32
CA LYS A 336 -19.28 13.89 8.70
C LYS A 336 -19.07 15.41 8.75
N LYS A 337 -17.97 15.88 9.30
CA LYS A 337 -17.62 17.31 9.31
C LYS A 337 -17.45 17.86 7.89
N LEU A 338 -16.78 17.11 7.00
CA LEU A 338 -16.63 17.51 5.59
C LEU A 338 -17.99 17.59 4.88
N ALA A 339 -18.88 16.64 5.11
CA ALA A 339 -20.25 16.68 4.58
C ALA A 339 -21.03 17.91 5.08
N GLU A 340 -20.92 18.25 6.37
CA GLU A 340 -21.52 19.46 6.94
C GLU A 340 -20.98 20.76 6.31
N GLU A 341 -19.70 20.81 5.90
CA GLU A 341 -19.14 21.98 5.18
C GLU A 341 -19.74 22.13 3.78
N ILE A 342 -19.98 21.01 3.06
CA ILE A 342 -20.71 21.03 1.78
C ILE A 342 -22.13 21.58 1.96
N GLU A 343 -22.88 21.07 2.95
CA GLU A 343 -24.24 21.51 3.23
C GLU A 343 -24.33 22.99 3.67
N LYS A 344 -23.28 23.51 4.34
CA LYS A 344 -23.17 24.94 4.66
C LYS A 344 -23.04 25.80 3.41
N LYS A 345 -22.31 25.33 2.41
CA LYS A 345 -22.06 26.04 1.16
C LYS A 345 -23.26 25.91 0.20
N PHE A 346 -23.81 24.72 0.03
CA PHE A 346 -24.93 24.40 -0.86
C PHE A 346 -26.18 24.10 -0.04
N LYS A 347 -27.06 25.09 0.12
CA LYS A 347 -28.18 25.02 1.08
C LYS A 347 -29.23 23.96 0.79
N ASN A 348 -29.35 23.52 -0.46
CA ASN A 348 -30.29 22.52 -0.91
C ASN A 348 -29.64 21.13 -1.15
N VAL A 349 -28.35 20.99 -0.81
CA VAL A 349 -27.65 19.70 -0.78
C VAL A 349 -27.85 19.06 0.59
N LYS A 350 -28.20 17.77 0.61
CA LYS A 350 -28.35 16.97 1.83
C LYS A 350 -27.51 15.71 1.74
N LEU A 351 -26.65 15.49 2.72
CA LEU A 351 -25.70 14.38 2.75
C LEU A 351 -25.94 13.48 3.98
N HIS A 352 -26.24 12.21 3.72
CA HIS A 352 -26.36 11.21 4.78
C HIS A 352 -25.02 10.47 4.94
N VAL A 353 -24.30 10.70 6.01
CA VAL A 353 -23.05 9.96 6.28
C VAL A 353 -23.36 8.73 7.11
N TYR A 354 -23.11 7.55 6.55
CA TYR A 354 -23.35 6.26 7.19
C TYR A 354 -22.06 5.64 7.68
N LYS A 355 -21.99 5.46 9.00
CA LYS A 355 -20.94 4.74 9.68
C LYS A 355 -21.21 3.25 9.62
N ILE A 356 -20.36 2.53 8.89
CA ILE A 356 -20.46 1.08 8.77
C ILE A 356 -19.57 0.42 9.81
N VAL A 357 -20.13 -0.45 10.61
CA VAL A 357 -19.42 -1.29 11.56
C VAL A 357 -18.98 -2.55 10.83
N ASN A 358 -17.72 -2.94 10.99
CA ASN A 358 -17.21 -4.16 10.38
C ASN A 358 -17.64 -5.37 11.22
N ASP A 359 -18.74 -6.02 10.83
CA ASP A 359 -19.23 -7.26 11.43
C ASP A 359 -18.45 -8.47 10.89
N PHE A 360 -17.87 -8.33 9.68
CA PHE A 360 -17.18 -9.41 8.98
C PHE A 360 -15.85 -9.78 9.63
N PHE A 361 -14.96 -8.80 9.83
CA PHE A 361 -13.66 -9.02 10.50
C PHE A 361 -13.71 -8.81 12.02
N GLY A 362 -14.79 -8.20 12.52
CA GLY A 362 -14.97 -7.83 13.92
C GLY A 362 -14.84 -6.33 14.16
N HIS A 363 -15.51 -5.86 15.20
CA HIS A 363 -15.72 -4.43 15.50
C HIS A 363 -14.44 -3.66 15.85
N ARG A 364 -13.31 -4.34 16.06
CA ARG A 364 -12.00 -3.71 16.26
C ARG A 364 -11.34 -3.30 14.95
N ILE A 365 -11.84 -3.79 13.83
CA ILE A 365 -11.42 -3.36 12.49
C ILE A 365 -12.29 -2.17 12.12
N THR A 366 -11.73 -0.98 12.19
CA THR A 366 -12.47 0.29 12.10
C THR A 366 -12.18 1.07 10.82
N VAL A 367 -11.16 0.66 10.07
CA VAL A 367 -10.73 1.32 8.83
C VAL A 367 -11.72 1.08 7.69
N THR A 368 -11.86 2.06 6.81
CA THR A 368 -12.81 2.02 5.70
C THR A 368 -12.44 0.95 4.66
N GLY A 369 -11.15 0.81 4.32
CA GLY A 369 -10.68 -0.11 3.27
C GLY A 369 -10.88 -1.61 3.57
N LEU A 370 -11.27 -1.98 4.79
CA LEU A 370 -11.61 -3.37 5.15
C LEU A 370 -13.12 -3.60 5.30
N LEU A 371 -13.96 -2.64 4.91
CA LEU A 371 -15.41 -2.86 4.85
C LEU A 371 -15.75 -3.86 3.75
N THR A 372 -16.77 -4.69 4.00
CA THR A 372 -17.24 -5.69 3.06
C THR A 372 -18.57 -5.30 2.44
N GLY A 373 -18.88 -5.84 1.27
CA GLY A 373 -20.14 -5.61 0.60
C GLY A 373 -21.35 -6.03 1.43
N GLN A 374 -21.25 -7.17 2.14
CA GLN A 374 -22.31 -7.66 3.03
C GLN A 374 -22.57 -6.74 4.23
N ASP A 375 -21.52 -6.14 4.82
CA ASP A 375 -21.68 -5.20 5.93
C ASP A 375 -22.37 -3.91 5.48
N ILE A 376 -21.96 -3.37 4.33
CA ILE A 376 -22.55 -2.19 3.72
C ILE A 376 -24.02 -2.47 3.38
N LYS A 377 -24.29 -3.55 2.63
CA LYS A 377 -25.66 -3.96 2.26
C LYS A 377 -26.58 -4.08 3.47
N LYS A 378 -26.16 -4.86 4.47
CA LYS A 378 -26.94 -5.14 5.68
C LYS A 378 -27.29 -3.88 6.46
N GLN A 379 -26.34 -2.95 6.60
CA GLN A 379 -26.48 -1.77 7.44
C GLN A 379 -27.17 -0.60 6.71
N LEU A 380 -27.16 -0.60 5.37
CA LEU A 380 -27.85 0.41 4.56
C LEU A 380 -29.25 0.00 4.10
N GLN A 381 -29.62 -1.26 4.21
CA GLN A 381 -30.95 -1.74 3.78
C GLN A 381 -32.05 -0.96 4.48
N GLY A 382 -32.96 -0.35 3.68
CA GLY A 382 -34.06 0.45 4.17
C GLY A 382 -33.70 1.84 4.70
N LYS A 383 -32.47 2.29 4.50
CA LYS A 383 -32.03 3.66 4.80
C LYS A 383 -32.36 4.60 3.64
N GLU A 384 -32.46 5.90 3.94
CA GLU A 384 -32.57 6.95 2.94
C GLU A 384 -31.22 7.20 2.29
N LEU A 385 -31.02 6.78 1.03
CA LEU A 385 -29.75 6.88 0.36
C LEU A 385 -29.63 8.08 -0.59
N GLY A 386 -30.78 8.71 -0.93
CA GLY A 386 -30.78 9.78 -1.92
C GLY A 386 -30.59 9.26 -3.34
N SER A 387 -30.07 10.11 -4.21
CA SER A 387 -29.86 9.79 -5.63
C SER A 387 -28.63 8.92 -5.87
N ARG A 388 -27.63 8.97 -4.97
CA ARG A 388 -26.33 8.33 -5.16
C ARG A 388 -25.73 7.93 -3.81
N LEU A 389 -25.03 6.80 -3.81
CA LEU A 389 -24.19 6.34 -2.72
C LEU A 389 -22.71 6.53 -3.10
N LEU A 390 -21.99 7.32 -2.33
CA LEU A 390 -20.56 7.51 -2.46
C LEU A 390 -19.83 6.39 -1.70
N LEU A 391 -19.05 5.60 -2.43
CA LEU A 391 -18.30 4.45 -1.92
C LEU A 391 -16.81 4.68 -2.16
N PRO A 392 -15.96 4.67 -1.11
CA PRO A 392 -14.52 4.81 -1.27
C PRO A 392 -13.91 3.66 -2.09
N GLU A 393 -13.06 3.98 -3.07
CA GLU A 393 -12.42 3.00 -3.98
C GLU A 393 -11.62 1.93 -3.24
N ASN A 394 -10.99 2.27 -2.11
CA ASN A 394 -10.19 1.36 -1.30
C ASN A 394 -10.99 0.26 -0.59
N THR A 395 -12.34 0.24 -0.73
CA THR A 395 -13.19 -0.89 -0.32
C THR A 395 -13.25 -2.00 -1.36
N LEU A 396 -12.80 -1.72 -2.58
CA LEU A 396 -12.79 -2.64 -3.71
C LEU A 396 -11.38 -3.16 -3.97
N LYS A 397 -11.29 -4.30 -4.66
CA LYS A 397 -10.03 -4.82 -5.16
C LYS A 397 -9.52 -3.91 -6.28
N CYS A 398 -8.21 -3.65 -6.31
CA CYS A 398 -7.58 -2.85 -7.35
C CYS A 398 -7.96 -3.39 -8.75
N ASP A 399 -8.36 -2.48 -9.64
CA ASP A 399 -8.78 -2.77 -11.02
C ASP A 399 -9.97 -3.74 -11.18
N GLU A 400 -10.68 -4.07 -10.09
CA GLU A 400 -11.85 -4.94 -10.11
C GLU A 400 -12.98 -4.38 -9.22
N GLU A 401 -14.22 -4.47 -9.69
CA GLU A 401 -15.41 -4.03 -8.96
C GLU A 401 -15.91 -5.13 -7.99
N ILE A 402 -15.02 -5.61 -7.10
CA ILE A 402 -15.31 -6.69 -6.17
C ILE A 402 -14.82 -6.37 -4.75
N PHE A 403 -15.64 -6.63 -3.74
CA PHE A 403 -15.29 -6.47 -2.33
C PHE A 403 -14.44 -7.62 -1.79
N LEU A 404 -13.94 -7.48 -0.56
CA LEU A 404 -13.17 -8.53 0.11
C LEU A 404 -13.96 -9.83 0.33
N ASP A 405 -15.27 -9.76 0.48
CA ASP A 405 -16.19 -10.88 0.68
C ASP A 405 -16.76 -11.45 -0.62
N ASP A 406 -16.14 -11.15 -1.75
CA ASP A 406 -16.49 -11.59 -3.09
C ASP A 406 -17.84 -11.05 -3.63
N MET A 407 -18.54 -10.19 -2.88
CA MET A 407 -19.69 -9.45 -3.42
C MET A 407 -19.21 -8.50 -4.52
N THR A 408 -19.94 -8.44 -5.62
CA THR A 408 -19.66 -7.48 -6.70
C THR A 408 -20.33 -6.12 -6.43
N LEU A 409 -19.81 -5.07 -7.06
CA LEU A 409 -20.40 -3.74 -6.99
C LEU A 409 -21.83 -3.73 -7.56
N ASP A 410 -22.07 -4.50 -8.63
CA ASP A 410 -23.40 -4.64 -9.24
C ASP A 410 -24.40 -5.31 -8.29
N GLU A 411 -24.00 -6.36 -7.56
CA GLU A 411 -24.84 -6.99 -6.55
C GLU A 411 -25.21 -6.02 -5.41
N LEU A 412 -24.28 -5.15 -5.02
CA LEU A 412 -24.56 -4.11 -4.03
C LEU A 412 -25.52 -3.05 -4.58
N ARG A 413 -25.29 -2.59 -5.83
CA ARG A 413 -26.15 -1.63 -6.55
C ARG A 413 -27.59 -2.16 -6.68
N GLU A 414 -27.74 -3.41 -7.10
CA GLU A 414 -29.05 -4.07 -7.20
C GLU A 414 -29.74 -4.22 -5.84
N ALA A 415 -28.99 -4.57 -4.80
CA ALA A 415 -29.56 -4.77 -3.47
C ALA A 415 -30.04 -3.48 -2.81
N LEU A 416 -29.35 -2.37 -3.03
CA LEU A 416 -29.69 -1.07 -2.44
C LEU A 416 -30.57 -0.19 -3.33
N GLN A 417 -30.72 -0.53 -4.61
CA GLN A 417 -31.49 0.22 -5.62
C GLN A 417 -31.08 1.69 -5.70
N VAL A 418 -29.77 1.95 -5.67
CA VAL A 418 -29.18 3.29 -5.73
C VAL A 418 -27.98 3.29 -6.68
N GLU A 419 -27.75 4.42 -7.35
CA GLU A 419 -26.52 4.64 -8.10
C GLU A 419 -25.31 4.67 -7.15
N ILE A 420 -24.25 3.97 -7.48
CA ILE A 420 -22.99 3.99 -6.70
C ILE A 420 -21.94 4.78 -7.47
N TYR A 421 -21.37 5.78 -6.81
CA TYR A 421 -20.23 6.56 -7.27
C TYR A 421 -18.99 6.14 -6.50
N ILE A 422 -17.97 5.66 -7.20
CA ILE A 422 -16.69 5.31 -6.59
C ILE A 422 -15.90 6.58 -6.38
N VAL A 423 -15.67 6.92 -5.13
CA VAL A 423 -14.87 8.08 -4.73
C VAL A 423 -13.40 7.66 -4.68
N LYS A 424 -12.57 8.31 -5.48
CA LYS A 424 -11.12 8.18 -5.39
C LYS A 424 -10.63 8.67 -4.03
N SER A 425 -9.44 8.23 -3.63
CA SER A 425 -8.88 8.57 -2.33
C SER A 425 -8.35 10.02 -2.27
N ASN A 426 -9.15 10.99 -2.76
CA ASN A 426 -8.82 12.43 -2.74
C ASN A 426 -10.02 13.30 -2.41
N GLY A 427 -9.74 14.49 -1.84
CA GLY A 427 -10.76 15.41 -1.36
C GLY A 427 -11.58 16.07 -2.48
N ALA A 428 -10.99 16.30 -3.64
CA ALA A 428 -11.68 16.92 -4.78
C ALA A 428 -12.78 16.01 -5.33
N ASP A 429 -12.48 14.72 -5.46
CA ASP A 429 -13.46 13.73 -5.95
C ASP A 429 -14.59 13.51 -4.94
N LEU A 430 -14.29 13.57 -3.63
CA LEU A 430 -15.34 13.54 -2.60
C LEU A 430 -16.30 14.73 -2.74
N VAL A 431 -15.78 15.95 -2.95
CA VAL A 431 -16.63 17.13 -3.18
C VAL A 431 -17.46 16.94 -4.45
N ASN A 432 -16.82 16.55 -5.56
CA ASN A 432 -17.48 16.35 -6.84
C ASN A 432 -18.63 15.35 -6.76
N GLY A 433 -18.40 14.16 -6.20
CA GLY A 433 -19.43 13.14 -6.02
C GLY A 433 -20.56 13.59 -5.11
N ALA A 434 -20.24 14.31 -4.00
CA ALA A 434 -21.22 14.76 -3.01
C ALA A 434 -22.15 15.86 -3.51
N ILE A 435 -21.77 16.60 -4.54
CA ILE A 435 -22.62 17.66 -5.14
C ILE A 435 -23.25 17.27 -6.48
N GLY A 436 -23.18 15.99 -6.87
CA GLY A 436 -23.80 15.47 -8.08
C GLY A 436 -22.98 15.65 -9.35
N GLY A 437 -21.70 15.91 -9.25
CA GLY A 437 -20.77 15.91 -10.40
C GLY A 437 -20.58 14.49 -10.97
N ASN A 438 -20.08 14.42 -12.20
CA ASN A 438 -19.71 13.15 -12.84
C ASN A 438 -18.20 12.92 -12.70
N SER A 439 -17.80 11.65 -12.60
CA SER A 439 -16.40 11.22 -12.58
C SER A 439 -15.69 11.47 -13.92
#